data_db3781843306265c873562e6f028d092
#
_entry.id   db3781843306265c873562e6f028d092
#
_cell.length_a   1.000
_cell.length_b   1.000
_cell.length_c   1.000
_cell.angle_alpha   90.00
_cell.angle_beta   90.00
_cell.angle_gamma   90.00
#
_symmetry.space_group_name_H-M   'P 1'
#
loop_
_entity.id
_entity.type
_entity.pdbx_description
1 polymer ?
#
loop_
_entity_poly.entity_id
_entity_poly.type
_entity_poly.pdbx_seq_one_letter_code
_entity_poly.pdbx_strand_id
1 'polypeptide(L)'
;MTERILYQFPISHYCEKSRWQLDYKGLAYRTRNLLPGPHRLRTQWMARINTLPVLRDGQRVVGDSTKIAYYLEKHYPERSLIPTDAESRARVIELEQQLDRVAVHVRRWLYGQIIDRPEVMDAMLDPYRLPEPLKKVWTPITRESVRRL
;
A
#
# COMPACT_ATOMS: atom_id res chain seq x y z
N MET A 1 2.89 24.45 3.52
CA MET A 1 3.28 23.04 3.69
C MET A 1 2.70 22.23 2.54
N THR A 2 3.47 21.37 1.90
CA THR A 2 3.01 20.53 0.79
C THR A 2 2.04 19.47 1.33
N GLU A 3 0.84 19.38 0.78
CA GLU A 3 -0.12 18.35 1.17
C GLU A 3 0.34 16.99 0.64
N ARG A 4 0.49 16.00 1.56
CA ARG A 4 0.79 14.60 1.21
C ARG A 4 -0.42 13.74 1.46
N ILE A 5 -0.76 12.90 0.47
CA ILE A 5 -1.85 11.93 0.59
C ILE A 5 -1.32 10.54 0.18
N LEU A 6 -1.43 9.59 1.09
CA LEU A 6 -1.19 8.18 0.82
C LEU A 6 -2.52 7.49 0.50
N TYR A 7 -2.72 7.12 -0.75
CA TYR A 7 -3.83 6.27 -1.17
C TYR A 7 -3.46 4.82 -0.85
N GLN A 8 -4.37 4.12 -0.17
CA GLN A 8 -4.03 2.84 0.43
C GLN A 8 -5.21 1.88 0.58
N PHE A 9 -4.88 0.61 0.88
CA PHE A 9 -5.74 -0.31 1.63
C PHE A 9 -5.25 -0.35 3.09
N PRO A 10 -6.12 -0.17 4.09
CA PRO A 10 -5.72 -0.13 5.50
C PRO A 10 -4.97 -1.37 5.97
N ILE A 11 -5.39 -2.55 5.48
CA ILE A 11 -4.85 -3.86 5.87
C ILE A 11 -3.68 -4.34 5.01
N SER A 12 -3.26 -3.58 4.01
CA SER A 12 -2.19 -3.99 3.10
C SER A 12 -0.81 -3.78 3.72
N HIS A 13 0.00 -4.82 3.81
CA HIS A 13 1.38 -4.73 4.29
C HIS A 13 2.28 -3.83 3.42
N TYR A 14 2.05 -3.75 2.09
CA TYR A 14 2.76 -2.79 1.24
C TYR A 14 2.38 -1.34 1.54
N CYS A 15 1.12 -1.10 1.91
CA CYS A 15 0.69 0.22 2.35
C CYS A 15 1.24 0.54 3.75
N GLU A 16 1.31 -0.45 4.64
CA GLU A 16 1.96 -0.35 5.95
C GLU A 16 3.43 0.05 5.82
N LYS A 17 4.17 -0.64 4.93
CA LYS A 17 5.56 -0.28 4.60
C LYS A 17 5.69 1.21 4.28
N SER A 18 4.78 1.75 3.45
CA SER A 18 4.83 3.18 3.09
C SER A 18 4.42 4.11 4.23
N ARG A 19 3.49 3.71 5.11
CA ARG A 19 3.20 4.46 6.34
C ARG A 19 4.44 4.56 7.22
N TRP A 20 5.10 3.43 7.51
CA TRP A 20 6.32 3.41 8.32
C TRP A 20 7.45 4.24 7.72
N GLN A 21 7.61 4.25 6.40
CA GLN A 21 8.59 5.10 5.73
C GLN A 21 8.32 6.60 5.96
N LEU A 22 7.07 7.02 5.83
CA LEU A 22 6.65 8.41 6.05
C LEU A 22 6.77 8.81 7.52
N ASP A 23 6.34 7.92 8.44
CA ASP A 23 6.41 8.12 9.89
C ASP A 23 7.86 8.21 10.36
N TYR A 24 8.72 7.29 9.90
CA TYR A 24 10.15 7.32 10.24
C TYR A 24 10.82 8.61 9.80
N LYS A 25 10.49 9.11 8.61
CA LYS A 25 11.01 10.39 8.11
C LYS A 25 10.37 11.62 8.80
N GLY A 26 9.36 11.43 9.63
CA GLY A 26 8.64 12.53 10.31
C GLY A 26 7.83 13.40 9.36
N LEU A 27 7.42 12.86 8.21
CA LEU A 27 6.68 13.59 7.19
C LEU A 27 5.18 13.52 7.46
N ALA A 28 4.55 14.67 7.68
CA ALA A 28 3.10 14.74 7.84
C ALA A 28 2.39 14.34 6.55
N TYR A 29 1.37 13.49 6.64
CA TYR A 29 0.54 13.03 5.53
C TYR A 29 -0.88 12.70 6.01
N ARG A 30 -1.78 12.55 5.04
CA ARG A 30 -3.12 12.00 5.26
C ARG A 30 -3.28 10.68 4.51
N THR A 31 -4.01 9.74 5.07
CA THR A 31 -4.37 8.53 4.37
C THR A 31 -5.71 8.69 3.65
N ARG A 32 -5.84 8.07 2.48
CA ARG A 32 -7.10 7.95 1.75
C ARG A 32 -7.32 6.50 1.36
N ASN A 33 -8.25 5.86 2.05
CA ASN A 33 -8.61 4.47 1.78
C ASN A 33 -9.41 4.39 0.48
N LEU A 34 -9.00 3.52 -0.43
CA LEU A 34 -9.71 3.21 -1.67
C LEU A 34 -10.37 1.84 -1.54
N LEU A 35 -11.60 1.72 -2.07
CA LEU A 35 -12.32 0.45 -2.05
C LEU A 35 -11.68 -0.56 -3.01
N PRO A 36 -11.58 -1.85 -2.62
CA PRO A 36 -11.18 -2.93 -3.51
C PRO A 36 -12.04 -2.97 -4.78
N GLY A 37 -11.43 -3.26 -5.93
CA GLY A 37 -12.07 -3.20 -7.24
C GLY A 37 -11.89 -1.85 -7.91
N PRO A 38 -12.68 -0.82 -7.60
CA PRO A 38 -12.60 0.50 -8.23
C PRO A 38 -11.28 1.24 -8.06
N HIS A 39 -10.48 0.91 -7.02
CA HIS A 39 -9.15 1.52 -6.83
C HIS A 39 -8.31 1.43 -8.12
N ARG A 40 -8.44 0.35 -8.90
CA ARG A 40 -7.64 0.12 -10.11
C ARG A 40 -7.80 1.23 -11.14
N LEU A 41 -9.03 1.70 -11.36
CA LEU A 41 -9.29 2.83 -12.28
C LEU A 41 -8.60 4.09 -11.78
N ARG A 42 -8.71 4.37 -10.48
CA ARG A 42 -8.11 5.56 -9.89
C ARG A 42 -6.58 5.51 -9.91
N THR A 43 -5.98 4.39 -9.53
CA THR A 43 -4.52 4.24 -9.52
C THR A 43 -3.94 4.21 -10.94
N GLN A 44 -4.66 3.63 -11.89
CA GLN A 44 -4.29 3.67 -13.30
C GLN A 44 -4.27 5.10 -13.85
N TRP A 45 -5.30 5.89 -13.52
CA TRP A 45 -5.35 7.29 -13.92
C TRP A 45 -4.26 8.14 -13.25
N MET A 46 -4.01 7.92 -11.94
CA MET A 46 -3.08 8.74 -11.15
C MET A 46 -1.61 8.37 -11.38
N ALA A 47 -1.28 7.09 -11.40
CA ALA A 47 0.09 6.57 -11.31
C ALA A 47 0.44 5.54 -12.39
N ARG A 48 -0.49 5.23 -13.29
CA ARG A 48 -0.37 4.21 -14.36
C ARG A 48 -0.06 2.81 -13.82
N ILE A 49 -0.58 2.51 -12.62
CA ILE A 49 -0.49 1.18 -11.99
C ILE A 49 -1.87 0.74 -11.51
N ASN A 50 -2.05 -0.56 -11.27
CA ASN A 50 -3.33 -1.13 -10.81
C ASN A 50 -3.30 -1.52 -9.33
N THR A 51 -2.29 -1.07 -8.60
CA THR A 51 -2.02 -1.48 -7.21
C THR A 51 -1.94 -0.28 -6.28
N LEU A 52 -1.85 -0.56 -4.99
CA LEU A 52 -1.59 0.38 -3.91
C LEU A 52 -0.36 -0.10 -3.14
N PRO A 53 0.38 0.79 -2.50
CA PRO A 53 0.11 2.21 -2.25
C PRO A 53 0.42 3.15 -3.42
N VAL A 54 -0.20 4.35 -3.38
CA VAL A 54 0.16 5.50 -4.22
C VAL A 54 0.31 6.72 -3.32
N LEU A 55 1.47 7.37 -3.36
CA LEU A 55 1.75 8.63 -2.67
C LEU A 55 1.55 9.79 -3.64
N ARG A 56 0.73 10.75 -3.25
CA ARG A 56 0.71 12.09 -3.84
C ARG A 56 1.42 13.06 -2.91
N ASP A 57 2.46 13.71 -3.39
CA ASP A 57 3.21 14.75 -2.68
C ASP A 57 3.16 16.05 -3.50
N GLY A 58 2.23 16.92 -3.13
CA GLY A 58 1.87 18.06 -3.96
C GLY A 58 1.37 17.64 -5.34
N GLN A 59 2.12 18.00 -6.38
CA GLN A 59 1.81 17.64 -7.77
C GLN A 59 2.45 16.30 -8.21
N ARG A 60 3.38 15.78 -7.44
CA ARG A 60 4.06 14.52 -7.77
C ARG A 60 3.25 13.32 -7.30
N VAL A 61 3.20 12.29 -8.13
CA VAL A 61 2.50 11.04 -7.82
C VAL A 61 3.47 9.88 -8.02
N VAL A 62 3.63 9.06 -6.99
CA VAL A 62 4.52 7.89 -6.99
C VAL A 62 3.72 6.68 -6.56
N GLY A 63 3.67 5.66 -7.38
CA GLY A 63 3.06 4.38 -7.04
C GLY A 63 4.11 3.33 -6.75
N ASP A 64 3.73 2.28 -6.00
CA ASP A 64 4.61 1.22 -5.52
C ASP A 64 5.45 1.58 -4.28
N SER A 65 5.43 0.70 -3.27
CA SER A 65 6.06 0.97 -1.96
C SER A 65 7.57 1.11 -2.02
N THR A 66 8.24 0.38 -2.91
CA THR A 66 9.69 0.47 -3.14
C THR A 66 10.06 1.78 -3.85
N LYS A 67 9.29 2.16 -4.88
CA LYS A 67 9.49 3.44 -5.57
C LYS A 67 9.21 4.62 -4.64
N ILE A 68 8.22 4.50 -3.74
CA ILE A 68 7.96 5.50 -2.70
C ILE A 68 9.19 5.64 -1.79
N ALA A 69 9.81 4.54 -1.34
CA ALA A 69 11.04 4.59 -0.54
C ALA A 69 12.14 5.39 -1.24
N TYR A 70 12.45 5.06 -2.50
CA TYR A 70 13.48 5.76 -3.27
C TYR A 70 13.12 7.24 -3.52
N TYR A 71 11.85 7.52 -3.75
CA TYR A 71 11.38 8.90 -3.88
C TYR A 71 11.62 9.70 -2.59
N LEU A 72 11.28 9.11 -1.44
CA LEU A 72 11.48 9.73 -0.13
C LEU A 72 12.97 9.91 0.20
N GLU A 73 13.82 8.95 -0.13
CA GLU A 73 15.28 9.10 0.02
C GLU A 73 15.82 10.27 -0.77
N LYS A 74 15.37 10.41 -2.01
CA LYS A 74 15.87 11.45 -2.92
C LYS A 74 15.41 12.86 -2.52
N HIS A 75 14.16 13.01 -2.03
CA HIS A 75 13.54 14.34 -1.83
C HIS A 75 13.50 14.77 -0.37
N TYR A 76 13.71 13.83 0.55
CA TYR A 76 13.73 14.03 1.99
C TYR A 76 14.90 13.24 2.60
N PRO A 77 16.16 13.67 2.36
CA PRO A 77 17.35 12.91 2.76
C PRO A 77 17.55 12.85 4.28
N GLU A 78 16.93 13.76 5.02
CA GLU A 78 16.94 13.71 6.48
C GLU A 78 16.33 12.38 6.95
N ARG A 79 16.93 11.74 7.95
CA ARG A 79 16.51 10.43 8.44
C ARG A 79 16.48 9.39 7.32
N SER A 80 17.64 9.06 6.77
CA SER A 80 17.78 8.10 5.67
C SER A 80 17.19 6.73 6.05
N LEU A 81 16.39 6.16 5.11
CA LEU A 81 15.88 4.78 5.19
C LEU A 81 16.93 3.77 4.70
N ILE A 82 17.88 4.23 3.91
CA ILE A 82 18.89 3.39 3.24
C ILE A 82 20.26 3.88 3.67
N PRO A 83 21.15 3.01 4.17
CA PRO A 83 22.50 3.39 4.57
C PRO A 83 23.27 4.11 3.46
N THR A 84 24.18 4.98 3.85
CA THR A 84 25.03 5.74 2.93
C THR A 84 26.27 4.97 2.48
N ASP A 85 26.79 4.07 3.34
CA ASP A 85 27.89 3.21 2.97
C ASP A 85 27.47 2.15 1.93
N ALA A 86 28.37 1.83 1.01
CA ALA A 86 28.05 1.02 -0.17
C ALA A 86 27.66 -0.42 0.19
N GLU A 87 28.30 -1.02 1.19
CA GLU A 87 28.07 -2.42 1.59
C GLU A 87 26.72 -2.59 2.26
N SER A 88 26.45 -1.82 3.31
CA SER A 88 25.15 -1.85 4.01
C SER A 88 24.01 -1.46 3.09
N ARG A 89 24.23 -0.48 2.19
CA ARG A 89 23.25 -0.09 1.17
C ARG A 89 22.89 -1.25 0.25
N ALA A 90 23.90 -1.95 -0.29
CA ALA A 90 23.68 -3.09 -1.16
C ALA A 90 22.90 -4.19 -0.42
N ARG A 91 23.26 -4.46 0.83
CA ARG A 91 22.60 -5.48 1.66
C ARG A 91 21.14 -5.13 1.95
N VAL A 92 20.83 -3.86 2.28
CA VAL A 92 19.45 -3.41 2.54
C VAL A 92 18.59 -3.53 1.28
N ILE A 93 19.11 -3.14 0.11
CA ILE A 93 18.40 -3.25 -1.16
C ILE A 93 18.14 -4.72 -1.51
N GLU A 94 19.12 -5.60 -1.32
CA GLU A 94 18.98 -7.04 -1.55
C GLU A 94 17.88 -7.65 -0.65
N LEU A 95 17.93 -7.36 0.65
CA LEU A 95 16.94 -7.83 1.62
C LEU A 95 15.52 -7.34 1.28
N GLU A 96 15.40 -6.09 0.92
CA GLU A 96 14.11 -5.49 0.53
C GLU A 96 13.51 -6.23 -0.68
N GLN A 97 14.32 -6.50 -1.70
CA GLN A 97 13.89 -7.27 -2.87
C GLN A 97 13.54 -8.73 -2.54
N GLN A 98 14.28 -9.36 -1.63
CA GLN A 98 13.99 -10.72 -1.15
C GLN A 98 12.65 -10.75 -0.39
N LEU A 99 12.44 -9.81 0.52
CA LEU A 99 11.22 -9.71 1.31
C LEU A 99 10.00 -9.39 0.43
N ASP A 100 10.12 -8.53 -0.57
CA ASP A 100 9.03 -8.24 -1.51
C ASP A 100 8.63 -9.49 -2.33
N ARG A 101 9.60 -10.34 -2.73
CA ARG A 101 9.30 -11.63 -3.37
C ARG A 101 8.55 -12.59 -2.43
N VAL A 102 9.03 -12.72 -1.21
CA VAL A 102 8.38 -13.57 -0.18
C VAL A 102 6.98 -13.05 0.16
N ALA A 103 6.82 -11.74 0.30
CA ALA A 103 5.55 -11.11 0.65
C ALA A 103 4.42 -11.43 -0.33
N VAL A 104 4.71 -11.63 -1.63
CA VAL A 104 3.71 -12.07 -2.62
C VAL A 104 3.15 -13.45 -2.26
N HIS A 105 4.03 -14.39 -1.88
CA HIS A 105 3.63 -15.76 -1.52
C HIS A 105 2.86 -15.79 -0.19
N VAL A 106 3.35 -15.05 0.82
CA VAL A 106 2.65 -14.91 2.12
C VAL A 106 1.25 -14.33 1.92
N ARG A 107 1.11 -13.29 1.10
CA ARG A 107 -0.19 -12.70 0.79
C ARG A 107 -1.13 -13.70 0.12
N ARG A 108 -0.65 -14.45 -0.89
CA ARG A 108 -1.45 -15.47 -1.58
C ARG A 108 -1.90 -16.56 -0.63
N TRP A 109 -1.00 -17.04 0.21
CA TRP A 109 -1.33 -18.04 1.23
C TRP A 109 -2.38 -17.52 2.19
N LEU A 110 -2.18 -16.32 2.77
CA LEU A 110 -3.12 -15.70 3.70
C LEU A 110 -4.51 -15.54 3.07
N TYR A 111 -4.57 -15.00 1.85
CA TYR A 111 -5.84 -14.80 1.17
C TYR A 111 -6.53 -16.12 0.84
N GLY A 112 -5.78 -17.17 0.50
CA GLY A 112 -6.32 -18.51 0.34
C GLY A 112 -7.00 -19.07 1.61
N GLN A 113 -6.52 -18.67 2.80
CA GLN A 113 -7.13 -19.10 4.08
C GLN A 113 -8.40 -18.34 4.42
N ILE A 114 -8.57 -17.12 3.97
CA ILE A 114 -9.64 -16.23 4.43
C ILE A 114 -10.72 -15.96 3.37
N ILE A 115 -10.47 -16.26 2.10
CA ILE A 115 -11.35 -15.86 0.98
C ILE A 115 -12.76 -16.46 1.08
N ASP A 116 -12.86 -17.64 1.65
CA ASP A 116 -14.14 -18.36 1.82
C ASP A 116 -14.79 -18.12 3.20
N ARG A 117 -14.27 -17.15 3.97
CA ARG A 117 -14.80 -16.73 5.26
C ARG A 117 -15.53 -15.38 5.12
N PRO A 118 -16.87 -15.38 5.02
CA PRO A 118 -17.64 -14.14 4.82
C PRO A 118 -17.40 -13.11 5.90
N GLU A 119 -17.31 -13.53 7.16
CA GLU A 119 -17.06 -12.68 8.31
C GLU A 119 -15.72 -11.92 8.22
N VAL A 120 -14.69 -12.56 7.65
CA VAL A 120 -13.38 -11.92 7.44
C VAL A 120 -13.44 -10.93 6.28
N MET A 121 -14.15 -11.29 5.20
CA MET A 121 -14.36 -10.38 4.06
C MET A 121 -15.13 -9.13 4.47
N ASP A 122 -16.13 -9.27 5.34
CA ASP A 122 -16.87 -8.14 5.91
C ASP A 122 -15.97 -7.27 6.81
N ALA A 123 -15.18 -7.90 7.69
CA ALA A 123 -14.24 -7.20 8.55
C ALA A 123 -13.17 -6.42 7.75
N MET A 124 -12.77 -6.90 6.56
CA MET A 124 -11.86 -6.16 5.66
C MET A 124 -12.48 -4.83 5.17
N LEU A 125 -13.80 -4.68 5.22
CA LEU A 125 -14.51 -3.47 4.82
C LEU A 125 -14.80 -2.52 5.99
N ASP A 126 -14.62 -2.93 7.26
CA ASP A 126 -14.87 -2.10 8.44
C ASP A 126 -14.11 -0.76 8.43
N PRO A 127 -12.83 -0.70 8.01
CA PRO A 127 -12.12 0.57 7.96
C PRO A 127 -12.70 1.62 7.01
N TYR A 128 -13.61 1.20 6.11
CA TYR A 128 -14.27 2.10 5.16
C TYR A 128 -15.57 2.69 5.71
N ARG A 129 -16.06 2.18 6.86
CA ARG A 129 -17.29 2.63 7.53
C ARG A 129 -18.51 2.67 6.59
N LEU A 130 -18.63 1.65 5.74
CA LEU A 130 -19.75 1.56 4.81
C LEU A 130 -21.05 1.25 5.55
N PRO A 131 -22.19 1.87 5.17
CA PRO A 131 -23.51 1.41 5.61
C PRO A 131 -23.75 -0.04 5.21
N GLU A 132 -24.49 -0.80 6.04
CA GLU A 132 -24.75 -2.24 5.84
C GLU A 132 -25.25 -2.61 4.43
N PRO A 133 -26.18 -1.87 3.79
CA PRO A 133 -26.59 -2.19 2.41
C PRO A 133 -25.43 -2.12 1.41
N LEU A 134 -24.54 -1.13 1.56
CA LEU A 134 -23.36 -0.99 0.69
C LEU A 134 -22.31 -2.05 1.01
N LYS A 135 -22.11 -2.40 2.28
CA LYS A 135 -21.20 -3.47 2.68
C LYS A 135 -21.56 -4.78 2.01
N LYS A 136 -22.84 -5.16 2.02
CA LYS A 136 -23.34 -6.37 1.33
C LYS A 136 -23.03 -6.38 -0.18
N VAL A 137 -23.06 -5.22 -0.83
CA VAL A 137 -22.70 -5.09 -2.24
C VAL A 137 -21.17 -5.21 -2.45
N TRP A 138 -20.38 -4.62 -1.54
CA TRP A 138 -18.93 -4.60 -1.68
C TRP A 138 -18.23 -5.90 -1.26
N THR A 139 -18.80 -6.70 -0.38
CA THR A 139 -18.22 -7.97 0.06
C THR A 139 -17.91 -8.92 -1.11
N PRO A 140 -18.84 -9.22 -2.05
CA PRO A 140 -18.52 -10.07 -3.19
C PRO A 140 -17.50 -9.42 -4.16
N ILE A 141 -17.52 -8.10 -4.34
CA ILE A 141 -16.56 -7.38 -5.16
C ILE A 141 -15.14 -7.46 -4.55
N THR A 142 -15.05 -7.32 -3.23
CA THR A 142 -13.80 -7.46 -2.48
C THR A 142 -13.26 -8.87 -2.61
N ARG A 143 -14.11 -9.89 -2.43
CA ARG A 143 -13.75 -11.29 -2.58
C ARG A 143 -13.19 -11.59 -3.98
N GLU A 144 -13.86 -11.13 -5.03
CA GLU A 144 -13.40 -11.31 -6.40
C GLU A 144 -12.08 -10.55 -6.66
N SER A 145 -11.92 -9.35 -6.11
CA SER A 145 -10.66 -8.61 -6.17
C SER A 145 -9.51 -9.35 -5.52
N VAL A 146 -9.75 -10.01 -4.38
CA VAL A 146 -8.76 -10.81 -3.64
C VAL A 146 -8.38 -12.08 -4.42
N ARG A 147 -9.34 -12.74 -5.08
CA ARG A 147 -9.08 -13.91 -5.93
C ARG A 147 -8.11 -13.65 -7.08
N ARG A 148 -8.05 -12.40 -7.56
CA ARG A 148 -7.20 -12.00 -8.70
C ARG A 148 -5.80 -11.52 -8.29
N LEU A 149 -5.43 -11.63 -7.01
CA LEU A 149 -4.13 -11.27 -6.47
C LEU A 149 -3.21 -12.47 -6.36
#